data_ff2fc74abac8e60a900a44f6ddb0163f
#
_entry.id   ff2fc74abac8e60a900a44f6ddb0163f
#
_cell.length_a   1.000
_cell.length_b   1.000
_cell.length_c   1.000
_cell.angle_alpha   90.00
_cell.angle_beta   90.00
_cell.angle_gamma   90.00
#
_symmetry.space_group_name_H-M   'P 1'
#
loop_
_entity.id
_entity.type
_entity.pdbx_description
1 polymer ?
#
loop_
_entity_poly.entity_id
_entity_poly.type
_entity_poly.pdbx_seq_one_letter_code
_entity_poly.pdbx_strand_id
1 'polypeptide(L)'
;MGTNRHQDFAVLGNALPNSMQWRDAKKLRDAGMKVIRTHYVIDPAFMDACDELGVFALVEVPGWQFWSKEPIFGERVYSDIRNMIRIHRNHASLFFWEPILNETHYPDDFAKNALEICEEEYPYPYSIAACDHGASGDQYYSLLLRPIESKLQPDKTYFIREWGDNVDDWNAQNSDSRVARGWGEVPMLIQAEHYANPSYIKEYPILCYETICNKPKQIVGACFWHSFDHQRGYHADPFYGGIMDAFRQPKTSYYMFMAQRSPEKSDLIADNGPMIHIAHEITPFSPTDVTIYSNCEEIRLTVFKGGKEYVYKKDPNHKGMPSPIITFKDIYHFMEWKAMARAGKQDDAYLLAEGLIGGKVVVSHKRYPSGQADRLVVRLDNENVFLKADGSDVVTVIAEVVDKRGTVKRLNNSHVHFNIQGEGRLLGDASVGMNPVPIIWGSAPVLVQSTTKPGKVRIIASMQNPGQSRPLDGILEFETVANDQKEIFLQEELLGGGKLRSNMKRVVNKSDLERENERLRKELNQLKVREVEKQQTQFGVGIND
;
A
#
# COMPACT_ATOMS: atom_id res chain seq x y z
N MET A 1 0.02 -12.34 11.09
CA MET A 1 -0.18 -12.00 9.67
C MET A 1 0.44 -10.64 9.41
N GLY A 2 1.19 -10.53 8.32
CA GLY A 2 1.87 -9.32 7.88
C GLY A 2 1.70 -9.09 6.39
N THR A 3 2.39 -8.07 5.89
CA THR A 3 2.37 -7.65 4.49
C THR A 3 3.74 -7.20 4.02
N ASN A 4 3.95 -7.25 2.72
CA ASN A 4 5.09 -6.62 2.06
C ASN A 4 4.75 -5.16 1.73
N ARG A 5 5.71 -4.26 1.85
CA ARG A 5 5.55 -2.85 1.54
C ARG A 5 6.63 -2.36 0.59
N HIS A 6 6.20 -1.83 -0.56
CA HIS A 6 6.98 -0.87 -1.31
C HIS A 6 6.62 0.55 -0.86
N GLN A 7 7.62 1.41 -0.66
CA GLN A 7 7.36 2.76 -0.16
C GLN A 7 6.98 3.75 -1.26
N ASP A 8 7.16 3.41 -2.53
CA ASP A 8 6.82 4.32 -3.62
C ASP A 8 5.35 4.77 -3.56
N PHE A 9 5.14 6.03 -3.83
CA PHE A 9 3.85 6.69 -3.78
C PHE A 9 3.60 7.41 -5.12
N ALA A 10 2.34 7.47 -5.53
CA ALA A 10 1.97 8.19 -6.75
C ALA A 10 2.56 9.60 -6.75
N VAL A 11 3.17 10.01 -7.87
CA VAL A 11 3.86 11.30 -8.09
C VAL A 11 5.19 11.46 -7.35
N LEU A 12 5.30 10.98 -6.11
CA LEU A 12 6.50 11.17 -5.26
C LEU A 12 7.58 10.12 -5.52
N GLY A 13 7.20 8.95 -6.04
CA GLY A 13 8.11 7.81 -6.07
C GLY A 13 8.54 7.44 -4.65
N ASN A 14 9.83 7.22 -4.44
CA ASN A 14 10.39 6.84 -3.13
C ASN A 14 10.72 8.03 -2.21
N ALA A 15 10.44 9.27 -2.63
CA ALA A 15 10.76 10.48 -1.85
C ALA A 15 9.63 10.83 -0.86
N LEU A 16 9.28 9.89 0.03
CA LEU A 16 8.24 10.10 1.03
C LEU A 16 8.77 10.89 2.23
N PRO A 17 8.10 11.99 2.64
CA PRO A 17 8.39 12.64 3.92
C PRO A 17 8.05 11.75 5.11
N ASN A 18 8.68 12.02 6.26
CA ASN A 18 8.54 11.23 7.49
C ASN A 18 7.07 11.06 7.91
N SER A 19 6.25 12.08 7.75
CA SER A 19 4.83 12.03 8.05
C SER A 19 4.07 11.00 7.21
N MET A 20 4.46 10.81 5.95
CA MET A 20 3.87 9.80 5.07
C MET A 20 4.36 8.39 5.40
N GLN A 21 5.59 8.22 5.87
CA GLN A 21 6.09 6.96 6.40
C GLN A 21 5.24 6.51 7.57
N TRP A 22 4.96 7.43 8.51
CA TRP A 22 4.11 7.15 9.67
C TRP A 22 2.67 6.80 9.27
N ARG A 23 2.08 7.54 8.32
CA ARG A 23 0.71 7.28 7.81
C ARG A 23 0.60 5.91 7.15
N ASP A 24 1.62 5.50 6.38
CA ASP A 24 1.66 4.16 5.78
C ASP A 24 1.66 3.08 6.86
N ALA A 25 2.52 3.21 7.88
CA ALA A 25 2.58 2.26 9.00
C ALA A 25 1.23 2.17 9.73
N LYS A 26 0.59 3.33 10.01
CA LYS A 26 -0.72 3.37 10.67
C LYS A 26 -1.81 2.70 9.84
N LYS A 27 -1.91 3.00 8.54
CA LYS A 27 -2.90 2.37 7.65
C LYS A 27 -2.73 0.84 7.60
N LEU A 28 -1.50 0.36 7.59
CA LEU A 28 -1.22 -1.07 7.62
C LEU A 28 -1.57 -1.69 8.98
N ARG A 29 -1.28 -0.99 10.06
CA ARG A 29 -1.68 -1.43 11.41
C ARG A 29 -3.21 -1.47 11.54
N ASP A 30 -3.91 -0.46 11.03
CA ASP A 30 -5.37 -0.38 11.00
C ASP A 30 -5.99 -1.54 10.18
N ALA A 31 -5.33 -1.94 9.09
CA ALA A 31 -5.70 -3.13 8.32
C ALA A 31 -5.47 -4.46 9.09
N GLY A 32 -4.88 -4.42 10.29
CA GLY A 32 -4.62 -5.59 11.11
C GLY A 32 -3.24 -6.24 10.90
N MET A 33 -2.35 -5.59 10.17
CA MET A 33 -0.99 -6.09 9.95
C MET A 33 -0.17 -5.97 11.23
N LYS A 34 0.51 -7.07 11.59
CA LYS A 34 1.37 -7.14 12.77
C LYS A 34 2.85 -7.18 12.40
N VAL A 35 3.15 -7.48 11.15
CA VAL A 35 4.51 -7.59 10.62
C VAL A 35 4.54 -6.93 9.25
N ILE A 36 5.57 -6.14 8.98
CA ILE A 36 5.77 -5.51 7.68
C ILE A 36 7.17 -5.88 7.19
N ARG A 37 7.24 -6.41 5.97
CA ARG A 37 8.48 -6.68 5.24
C ARG A 37 8.65 -5.67 4.12
N THR A 38 9.89 -5.27 3.88
CA THR A 38 10.26 -4.47 2.72
C THR A 38 11.30 -5.23 1.89
N HIS A 39 11.40 -4.88 0.61
CA HIS A 39 12.38 -5.46 -0.32
C HIS A 39 13.76 -4.78 -0.29
N TYR A 40 13.95 -3.86 0.64
CA TYR A 40 15.15 -3.03 0.77
C TYR A 40 15.17 -2.40 2.16
N VAL A 41 16.29 -1.77 2.50
CA VAL A 41 16.45 -1.11 3.80
C VAL A 41 15.31 -0.11 4.03
N ILE A 42 14.61 -0.32 5.13
CA ILE A 42 13.46 0.52 5.54
C ILE A 42 13.94 1.96 5.84
N ASP A 43 13.10 2.93 5.51
CA ASP A 43 13.31 4.31 5.95
C ASP A 43 13.26 4.38 7.50
N PRO A 44 14.22 5.06 8.16
CA PRO A 44 14.23 5.17 9.63
C PRO A 44 12.92 5.71 10.23
N ALA A 45 12.28 6.69 9.58
CA ALA A 45 11.00 7.22 10.05
C ALA A 45 9.86 6.19 10.00
N PHE A 46 9.95 5.21 9.10
CA PHE A 46 9.00 4.11 9.09
C PHE A 46 9.26 3.13 10.24
N MET A 47 10.53 2.89 10.60
CA MET A 47 10.87 2.08 11.78
C MET A 47 10.44 2.77 13.08
N ASP A 48 10.64 4.09 13.21
CA ASP A 48 10.11 4.87 14.34
C ASP A 48 8.59 4.71 14.45
N ALA A 49 7.88 4.76 13.33
CA ALA A 49 6.43 4.54 13.30
C ALA A 49 6.05 3.10 13.71
N CYS A 50 6.83 2.10 13.30
CA CYS A 50 6.61 0.71 13.71
C CYS A 50 6.80 0.53 15.22
N ASP A 51 7.82 1.16 15.81
CA ASP A 51 8.06 1.17 17.26
C ASP A 51 6.86 1.79 18.00
N GLU A 52 6.37 2.94 17.55
CA GLU A 52 5.23 3.65 18.15
C GLU A 52 3.91 2.87 18.05
N LEU A 53 3.65 2.26 16.89
CA LEU A 53 2.39 1.58 16.58
C LEU A 53 2.37 0.09 17.01
N GLY A 54 3.47 -0.44 17.52
CA GLY A 54 3.59 -1.84 17.91
C GLY A 54 3.46 -2.80 16.72
N VAL A 55 4.20 -2.54 15.64
CA VAL A 55 4.27 -3.36 14.43
C VAL A 55 5.67 -3.90 14.27
N PHE A 56 5.83 -5.20 14.09
CA PHE A 56 7.14 -5.77 13.78
C PHE A 56 7.58 -5.46 12.34
N ALA A 57 8.88 -5.32 12.15
CA ALA A 57 9.49 -5.07 10.85
C ALA A 57 10.52 -6.16 10.51
N LEU A 58 10.48 -6.64 9.29
CA LEU A 58 11.51 -7.46 8.65
C LEU A 58 12.33 -6.56 7.77
N VAL A 59 13.64 -6.54 7.99
CA VAL A 59 14.53 -5.64 7.27
C VAL A 59 15.41 -6.45 6.34
N GLU A 60 15.33 -6.17 5.05
CA GLU A 60 16.01 -6.87 3.97
C GLU A 60 17.12 -6.00 3.35
N VAL A 61 18.23 -6.64 2.99
CA VAL A 61 19.26 -6.02 2.17
C VAL A 61 18.77 -5.87 0.73
N PRO A 62 19.03 -4.76 0.03
CA PRO A 62 18.51 -4.55 -1.33
C PRO A 62 19.17 -5.51 -2.33
N GLY A 63 18.36 -6.17 -3.14
CA GLY A 63 18.77 -7.03 -4.24
C GLY A 63 17.71 -8.08 -4.60
N TRP A 64 17.55 -8.34 -5.90
CA TRP A 64 16.52 -9.24 -6.40
C TRP A 64 16.96 -9.88 -7.71
N GLN A 65 16.95 -11.21 -7.74
CA GLN A 65 17.20 -12.06 -8.92
C GLN A 65 18.52 -11.74 -9.68
N PHE A 66 19.49 -11.12 -9.00
CA PHE A 66 20.75 -10.73 -9.63
C PHE A 66 21.95 -10.94 -8.70
N TRP A 67 22.99 -11.55 -9.24
CA TRP A 67 24.31 -11.66 -8.64
C TRP A 67 25.39 -11.39 -9.69
N SER A 68 26.31 -10.46 -9.38
CA SER A 68 27.50 -10.24 -10.23
C SER A 68 28.66 -11.10 -9.77
N LYS A 69 29.42 -11.66 -10.74
CA LYS A 69 30.64 -12.42 -10.47
C LYS A 69 31.84 -11.54 -10.12
N GLU A 70 31.69 -10.22 -10.25
CA GLU A 70 32.73 -9.26 -9.88
C GLU A 70 32.90 -9.25 -8.36
N PRO A 71 34.15 -9.45 -7.82
CA PRO A 71 34.37 -9.53 -6.37
C PRO A 71 33.84 -8.30 -5.59
N ILE A 72 33.95 -7.11 -6.18
CA ILE A 72 33.46 -5.86 -5.59
C ILE A 72 31.95 -5.87 -5.33
N PHE A 73 31.19 -6.69 -6.04
CA PHE A 73 29.74 -6.78 -5.82
C PHE A 73 29.44 -7.40 -4.44
N GLY A 74 30.04 -8.57 -4.14
CA GLY A 74 29.89 -9.23 -2.84
C GLY A 74 30.35 -8.31 -1.69
N GLU A 75 31.50 -7.64 -1.84
CA GLU A 75 31.99 -6.69 -0.83
C GLU A 75 31.01 -5.55 -0.56
N ARG A 76 30.35 -5.01 -1.60
CA ARG A 76 29.31 -3.99 -1.44
C ARG A 76 28.08 -4.52 -0.72
N VAL A 77 27.61 -5.72 -1.08
CA VAL A 77 26.47 -6.34 -0.40
C VAL A 77 26.79 -6.57 1.08
N TYR A 78 27.98 -7.05 1.42
CA TYR A 78 28.40 -7.18 2.84
C TYR A 78 28.45 -5.84 3.55
N SER A 79 28.89 -4.78 2.88
CA SER A 79 28.83 -3.42 3.42
C SER A 79 27.40 -2.95 3.66
N ASP A 80 26.49 -3.26 2.72
CA ASP A 80 25.07 -2.90 2.84
C ASP A 80 24.39 -3.66 3.99
N ILE A 81 24.72 -4.94 4.21
CA ILE A 81 24.24 -5.71 5.36
C ILE A 81 24.69 -5.05 6.67
N ARG A 82 25.96 -4.68 6.80
CA ARG A 82 26.48 -3.99 7.99
C ARG A 82 25.78 -2.66 8.23
N ASN A 83 25.60 -1.87 7.19
CA ASN A 83 24.92 -0.57 7.27
C ASN A 83 23.46 -0.72 7.68
N MET A 84 22.72 -1.67 7.07
CA MET A 84 21.35 -2.00 7.41
C MET A 84 21.20 -2.30 8.90
N ILE A 85 22.07 -3.17 9.44
CA ILE A 85 22.03 -3.53 10.86
C ILE A 85 22.35 -2.32 11.73
N ARG A 86 23.40 -1.56 11.42
CA ARG A 86 23.81 -0.40 12.22
C ARG A 86 22.75 0.69 12.28
N ILE A 87 22.00 0.89 11.19
CA ILE A 87 20.91 1.87 11.14
C ILE A 87 19.73 1.44 12.01
N HIS A 88 19.39 0.14 12.02
CA HIS A 88 18.10 -0.31 12.57
C HIS A 88 18.20 -1.14 13.86
N ARG A 89 19.38 -1.53 14.32
CA ARG A 89 19.53 -2.43 15.47
C ARG A 89 19.01 -1.92 16.82
N ASN A 90 18.67 -0.65 16.93
CA ASN A 90 18.13 -0.05 18.15
C ASN A 90 16.59 0.05 18.15
N HIS A 91 15.92 -0.36 17.08
CA HIS A 91 14.46 -0.34 17.01
C HIS A 91 13.85 -1.57 17.69
N ALA A 92 12.90 -1.33 18.58
CA ALA A 92 12.18 -2.39 19.29
C ALA A 92 11.27 -3.22 18.38
N SER A 93 10.87 -2.65 17.26
CA SER A 93 10.03 -3.28 16.23
C SER A 93 10.78 -4.29 15.36
N LEU A 94 12.12 -4.29 15.39
CA LEU A 94 12.88 -5.25 14.60
C LEU A 94 12.52 -6.69 14.98
N PHE A 95 12.08 -7.48 13.97
CA PHE A 95 11.71 -8.87 14.18
C PHE A 95 12.85 -9.82 13.80
N PHE A 96 13.36 -9.71 12.58
CA PHE A 96 14.59 -10.39 12.14
C PHE A 96 15.22 -9.70 10.92
N TRP A 97 16.46 -10.08 10.64
CA TRP A 97 17.22 -9.63 9.46
C TRP A 97 17.02 -10.59 8.30
N GLU A 98 16.89 -10.05 7.11
CA GLU A 98 16.96 -10.78 5.84
C GLU A 98 18.22 -10.31 5.09
N PRO A 99 19.40 -10.89 5.40
CA PRO A 99 20.67 -10.43 4.86
C PRO A 99 21.01 -11.04 3.49
N ILE A 100 20.15 -11.89 2.97
CA ILE A 100 20.29 -12.51 1.66
C ILE A 100 19.59 -11.66 0.59
N LEU A 101 19.98 -11.89 -0.67
CA LEU A 101 19.32 -11.23 -1.81
C LEU A 101 18.10 -12.05 -2.23
N ASN A 102 16.93 -11.41 -2.26
CA ASN A 102 15.67 -12.06 -2.57
C ASN A 102 15.71 -12.82 -3.90
N GLU A 103 15.26 -14.10 -3.89
CA GLU A 103 15.14 -14.95 -5.09
C GLU A 103 16.40 -14.97 -5.97
N THR A 104 17.58 -14.93 -5.37
CA THR A 104 18.85 -14.77 -6.07
C THR A 104 19.69 -16.03 -5.95
N HIS A 105 20.31 -16.45 -7.06
CA HIS A 105 21.35 -17.46 -7.06
C HIS A 105 22.71 -16.82 -6.78
N TYR A 106 23.23 -17.02 -5.60
CA TYR A 106 24.51 -16.50 -5.13
C TYR A 106 25.48 -17.64 -4.77
N PRO A 107 26.81 -17.37 -4.60
CA PRO A 107 27.78 -18.38 -4.19
C PRO A 107 27.49 -19.00 -2.83
N ASP A 108 27.94 -20.23 -2.60
CA ASP A 108 27.68 -21.00 -1.37
C ASP A 108 28.16 -20.31 -0.09
N ASP A 109 29.25 -19.57 -0.16
CA ASP A 109 29.84 -18.86 0.95
C ASP A 109 29.15 -17.52 1.27
N PHE A 110 28.36 -16.97 0.32
CA PHE A 110 27.70 -15.69 0.55
C PHE A 110 26.76 -15.71 1.73
N ALA A 111 25.82 -16.66 1.77
CA ALA A 111 24.83 -16.73 2.84
C ALA A 111 25.49 -17.01 4.21
N LYS A 112 26.56 -17.81 4.25
CA LYS A 112 27.33 -18.03 5.46
C LYS A 112 27.98 -16.74 5.98
N ASN A 113 28.70 -16.03 5.10
CA ASN A 113 29.35 -14.77 5.45
C ASN A 113 28.33 -13.69 5.84
N ALA A 114 27.17 -13.65 5.19
CA ALA A 114 26.08 -12.74 5.55
C ALA A 114 25.54 -13.01 6.97
N LEU A 115 25.41 -14.28 7.36
CA LEU A 115 25.04 -14.66 8.73
C LEU A 115 26.13 -14.24 9.75
N GLU A 116 27.39 -14.52 9.45
CA GLU A 116 28.52 -14.12 10.33
C GLU A 116 28.54 -12.60 10.54
N ILE A 117 28.24 -11.80 9.50
CA ILE A 117 28.11 -10.35 9.61
C ILE A 117 26.94 -9.95 10.54
N CYS A 118 25.79 -10.63 10.43
CA CYS A 118 24.67 -10.37 11.33
C CYS A 118 25.03 -10.65 12.79
N GLU A 119 25.71 -11.77 13.06
CA GLU A 119 26.15 -12.15 14.40
C GLU A 119 27.21 -11.19 14.97
N GLU A 120 28.08 -10.67 14.11
CA GLU A 120 29.10 -9.69 14.47
C GLU A 120 28.51 -8.31 14.80
N GLU A 121 27.59 -7.81 13.97
CA GLU A 121 27.01 -6.46 14.12
C GLU A 121 25.85 -6.40 15.13
N TYR A 122 25.20 -7.55 15.42
CA TYR A 122 24.09 -7.68 16.37
C TYR A 122 24.23 -8.94 17.22
N PRO A 123 25.22 -8.99 18.13
CA PRO A 123 25.61 -10.20 18.89
C PRO A 123 24.67 -10.50 20.05
N TYR A 124 23.38 -10.39 19.89
CA TYR A 124 22.40 -10.69 20.92
C TYR A 124 21.81 -12.09 20.73
N PRO A 125 21.52 -12.83 21.84
CA PRO A 125 21.10 -14.23 21.77
C PRO A 125 19.77 -14.46 21.06
N TYR A 126 19.01 -13.40 20.77
CA TYR A 126 17.76 -13.44 20.02
C TYR A 126 17.83 -12.72 18.66
N SER A 127 19.03 -12.38 18.23
CA SER A 127 19.28 -11.89 16.87
C SER A 127 19.02 -13.02 15.90
N ILE A 128 17.98 -12.88 15.07
CA ILE A 128 17.61 -13.89 14.10
C ILE A 128 17.84 -13.32 12.71
N ALA A 129 18.68 -14.02 11.93
CA ALA A 129 18.80 -13.81 10.50
C ALA A 129 18.07 -14.93 9.75
N ALA A 130 17.47 -14.58 8.61
CA ALA A 130 16.73 -15.52 7.77
C ALA A 130 17.38 -15.71 6.40
N CYS A 131 17.25 -16.90 5.85
CA CYS A 131 17.72 -17.26 4.52
C CYS A 131 16.60 -17.91 3.71
N ASP A 132 16.65 -17.78 2.40
CA ASP A 132 15.74 -18.49 1.51
C ASP A 132 15.90 -20.00 1.64
N HIS A 133 14.81 -20.69 1.87
CA HIS A 133 14.81 -22.15 1.92
C HIS A 133 15.20 -22.75 0.57
N GLY A 134 16.20 -23.63 0.59
CA GLY A 134 16.73 -24.26 -0.61
C GLY A 134 17.76 -23.42 -1.37
N ALA A 135 18.10 -22.22 -0.89
CA ALA A 135 19.20 -21.44 -1.40
C ALA A 135 20.55 -21.95 -0.89
N SER A 136 21.64 -21.60 -1.56
CA SER A 136 23.00 -21.89 -1.09
C SER A 136 23.23 -21.33 0.30
N GLY A 137 23.68 -22.16 1.23
CA GLY A 137 24.00 -21.75 2.62
C GLY A 137 22.81 -21.74 3.57
N ASP A 138 21.60 -22.15 3.17
CA ASP A 138 20.42 -22.20 4.03
C ASP A 138 20.60 -23.11 5.25
N GLN A 139 21.47 -24.13 5.16
CA GLN A 139 21.80 -25.04 6.26
C GLN A 139 22.37 -24.33 7.49
N TYR A 140 22.99 -23.16 7.33
CA TYR A 140 23.57 -22.39 8.43
C TYR A 140 22.51 -21.60 9.25
N TYR A 141 21.33 -21.38 8.68
CA TYR A 141 20.28 -20.57 9.31
C TYR A 141 19.28 -21.42 10.09
N SER A 142 18.83 -20.92 11.23
CA SER A 142 17.76 -21.53 12.03
C SER A 142 16.35 -21.12 11.57
N LEU A 143 16.24 -19.95 10.93
CA LEU A 143 15.03 -19.42 10.34
C LEU A 143 15.13 -19.42 8.81
N LEU A 144 14.17 -20.03 8.16
CA LEU A 144 14.12 -20.11 6.70
C LEU A 144 12.88 -19.40 6.15
N LEU A 145 13.13 -18.59 5.15
CA LEU A 145 12.08 -17.97 4.34
C LEU A 145 11.66 -18.96 3.26
N ARG A 146 10.38 -19.23 3.16
CA ARG A 146 9.99 -20.28 2.23
C ARG A 146 8.75 -19.95 1.41
N PRO A 147 8.69 -20.50 0.19
CA PRO A 147 7.44 -20.89 -0.42
C PRO A 147 6.87 -22.12 0.28
N ILE A 148 5.64 -22.45 0.03
CA ILE A 148 4.73 -23.25 0.83
C ILE A 148 5.00 -24.74 0.91
N GLU A 149 5.55 -25.32 -0.14
CA GLU A 149 5.36 -26.75 -0.47
C GLU A 149 6.52 -27.64 -0.09
N SER A 150 7.62 -27.08 0.37
CA SER A 150 8.78 -27.86 0.76
C SER A 150 8.55 -28.59 2.09
N LYS A 151 9.13 -29.76 2.20
CA LYS A 151 9.12 -30.55 3.42
C LYS A 151 9.80 -29.78 4.57
N LEU A 152 9.09 -29.60 5.70
CA LEU A 152 9.65 -28.95 6.87
C LEU A 152 10.72 -29.83 7.51
N GLN A 153 11.86 -29.24 7.85
CA GLN A 153 12.91 -29.88 8.64
C GLN A 153 12.55 -29.71 10.13
N PRO A 154 12.73 -30.75 10.99
CA PRO A 154 12.26 -30.73 12.38
C PRO A 154 12.92 -29.66 13.24
N ASP A 155 14.16 -29.28 12.92
CA ASP A 155 15.02 -28.35 13.68
C ASP A 155 15.01 -26.92 13.14
N LYS A 156 14.19 -26.62 12.13
CA LYS A 156 14.11 -25.30 11.52
C LYS A 156 12.77 -24.60 11.82
N THR A 157 12.84 -23.29 11.90
CA THR A 157 11.68 -22.40 11.97
C THR A 157 11.46 -21.80 10.58
N TYR A 158 10.21 -21.48 10.24
CA TYR A 158 9.87 -20.98 8.92
C TYR A 158 9.03 -19.71 9.01
N PHE A 159 9.26 -18.82 8.04
CA PHE A 159 8.43 -17.66 7.80
C PHE A 159 8.03 -17.63 6.32
N ILE A 160 6.77 -17.37 6.00
CA ILE A 160 6.30 -17.21 4.62
C ILE A 160 6.46 -15.74 4.26
N ARG A 161 7.52 -15.41 3.50
CA ARG A 161 7.84 -14.01 3.20
C ARG A 161 6.85 -13.36 2.24
N GLU A 162 6.27 -14.13 1.30
CA GLU A 162 5.34 -13.65 0.29
C GLU A 162 4.26 -14.70 -0.01
N TRP A 163 3.02 -14.27 -0.14
CA TRP A 163 1.90 -15.09 -0.59
C TRP A 163 0.80 -14.22 -1.19
N GLY A 164 -0.08 -14.80 -2.00
CA GLY A 164 -1.28 -14.16 -2.53
C GLY A 164 -1.13 -13.59 -3.93
N ASP A 165 0.08 -13.44 -4.46
CA ASP A 165 0.28 -13.04 -5.87
C ASP A 165 0.33 -14.28 -6.77
N ASN A 166 -0.83 -14.76 -7.15
CA ASN A 166 -0.96 -15.93 -8.02
C ASN A 166 -1.46 -15.47 -9.38
N VAL A 167 -0.69 -15.76 -10.42
CA VAL A 167 -0.96 -15.34 -11.79
C VAL A 167 -0.58 -16.45 -12.76
N ASP A 168 -1.34 -16.56 -13.83
CA ASP A 168 -1.05 -17.51 -14.92
C ASP A 168 0.15 -17.04 -15.76
N ASP A 169 0.30 -15.72 -15.89
CA ASP A 169 1.38 -15.08 -16.63
C ASP A 169 1.96 -13.95 -15.79
N TRP A 170 3.24 -14.06 -15.43
CA TRP A 170 3.96 -13.04 -14.66
C TRP A 170 4.05 -11.68 -15.34
N ASN A 171 3.93 -11.63 -16.67
CA ASN A 171 3.88 -10.39 -17.43
C ASN A 171 2.48 -9.73 -17.39
N ALA A 172 1.44 -10.46 -17.03
CA ALA A 172 0.11 -9.89 -16.82
C ALA A 172 0.12 -8.99 -15.58
N GLN A 173 -0.28 -7.73 -15.73
CA GLN A 173 -0.41 -6.80 -14.61
C GLN A 173 -1.80 -6.83 -13.99
N ASN A 174 -2.69 -7.64 -14.53
CA ASN A 174 -4.06 -7.89 -14.09
C ASN A 174 -4.31 -9.39 -13.91
N SER A 175 -4.98 -9.74 -12.84
CA SER A 175 -5.41 -11.10 -12.48
C SER A 175 -6.38 -11.01 -11.30
N ASP A 176 -6.84 -12.14 -10.77
CA ASP A 176 -7.68 -12.17 -9.58
C ASP A 176 -6.99 -11.55 -8.34
N SER A 177 -5.64 -11.62 -8.27
CA SER A 177 -4.85 -10.95 -7.22
C SER A 177 -4.49 -9.50 -7.58
N ARG A 178 -4.46 -9.13 -8.85
CA ARG A 178 -3.99 -7.84 -9.36
C ARG A 178 -5.13 -7.03 -9.95
N VAL A 179 -5.79 -6.25 -9.10
CA VAL A 179 -7.03 -5.52 -9.42
C VAL A 179 -6.89 -4.03 -9.14
N ALA A 180 -7.03 -3.20 -10.17
CA ALA A 180 -7.10 -1.76 -9.98
C ALA A 180 -8.44 -1.36 -9.33
N ARG A 181 -8.40 -0.42 -8.38
CA ARG A 181 -9.59 0.11 -7.70
C ARG A 181 -10.64 0.66 -8.67
N GLY A 182 -10.18 1.25 -9.77
CA GLY A 182 -11.05 1.82 -10.81
C GLY A 182 -11.80 0.80 -11.67
N TRP A 183 -11.49 -0.48 -11.58
CA TRP A 183 -12.24 -1.52 -12.33
C TRP A 183 -13.58 -1.84 -11.68
N GLY A 184 -13.84 -1.34 -10.47
CA GLY A 184 -15.13 -1.39 -9.83
C GLY A 184 -15.27 -2.49 -8.78
N GLU A 185 -16.52 -2.66 -8.33
CA GLU A 185 -16.87 -3.48 -7.18
C GLU A 185 -16.53 -4.95 -7.33
N VAL A 186 -16.98 -5.55 -8.43
CA VAL A 186 -16.87 -7.00 -8.64
C VAL A 186 -15.41 -7.47 -8.71
N PRO A 187 -14.50 -6.84 -9.49
CA PRO A 187 -13.09 -7.19 -9.46
C PRO A 187 -12.45 -7.05 -8.07
N MET A 188 -12.78 -6.02 -7.31
CA MET A 188 -12.26 -5.86 -5.94
C MET A 188 -12.79 -6.93 -4.97
N LEU A 189 -14.02 -7.40 -5.13
CA LEU A 189 -14.56 -8.53 -4.37
C LEU A 189 -13.83 -9.83 -4.73
N ILE A 190 -13.55 -10.06 -6.02
CA ILE A 190 -12.76 -11.21 -6.49
C ILE A 190 -11.37 -11.19 -5.86
N GLN A 191 -10.70 -10.03 -5.82
CA GLN A 191 -9.40 -9.90 -5.15
C GLN A 191 -9.47 -10.27 -3.66
N ALA A 192 -10.50 -9.83 -2.95
CA ALA A 192 -10.68 -10.16 -1.55
C ALA A 192 -10.91 -11.67 -1.33
N GLU A 193 -11.75 -12.30 -2.16
CA GLU A 193 -11.96 -13.76 -2.15
C GLU A 193 -10.68 -14.52 -2.48
N HIS A 194 -9.89 -14.05 -3.44
CA HIS A 194 -8.61 -14.65 -3.80
C HIS A 194 -7.66 -14.69 -2.61
N TYR A 195 -7.54 -13.60 -1.85
CA TYR A 195 -6.71 -13.57 -0.64
C TYR A 195 -7.28 -14.41 0.51
N ALA A 196 -8.58 -14.61 0.57
CA ALA A 196 -9.23 -15.35 1.65
C ALA A 196 -9.26 -16.87 1.42
N ASN A 197 -9.60 -17.30 0.23
CA ASN A 197 -10.03 -18.67 -0.08
C ASN A 197 -9.17 -19.38 -1.15
N PRO A 198 -8.88 -20.70 -0.97
CA PRO A 198 -8.08 -21.46 -1.92
C PRO A 198 -8.85 -21.90 -3.18
N SER A 199 -10.15 -21.60 -3.29
CA SER A 199 -11.03 -22.19 -4.31
C SER A 199 -10.76 -21.73 -5.73
N TYR A 200 -10.02 -20.64 -5.91
CA TYR A 200 -9.88 -19.97 -7.19
C TYR A 200 -8.78 -20.51 -8.10
N ILE A 201 -7.77 -21.24 -7.57
CA ILE A 201 -6.68 -21.76 -8.40
C ILE A 201 -6.50 -23.25 -8.14
N LYS A 202 -6.83 -24.06 -9.14
CA LYS A 202 -6.79 -25.52 -9.03
C LYS A 202 -5.39 -26.14 -9.11
N GLU A 203 -4.39 -25.41 -9.61
CA GLU A 203 -3.11 -25.96 -10.02
C GLU A 203 -1.96 -25.70 -9.02
N TYR A 204 -2.13 -24.75 -8.10
CA TYR A 204 -1.18 -24.51 -7.01
C TYR A 204 -1.90 -24.65 -5.68
N PRO A 205 -1.37 -25.38 -4.69
CA PRO A 205 -1.87 -25.34 -3.33
C PRO A 205 -1.64 -23.93 -2.79
N ILE A 206 -2.65 -23.11 -2.95
CA ILE A 206 -2.58 -21.68 -2.75
C ILE A 206 -2.37 -21.40 -1.29
N LEU A 207 -1.44 -20.54 -1.01
CA LEU A 207 -1.42 -19.80 0.21
C LEU A 207 -2.47 -18.71 0.11
N CYS A 208 -3.50 -18.89 0.88
CA CYS A 208 -4.49 -17.88 1.18
C CYS A 208 -4.61 -17.75 2.70
N TYR A 209 -5.34 -16.77 3.17
CA TYR A 209 -5.49 -16.54 4.61
C TYR A 209 -6.00 -17.79 5.33
N GLU A 210 -7.01 -18.44 4.79
CA GLU A 210 -7.63 -19.66 5.32
C GLU A 210 -6.62 -20.80 5.54
N THR A 211 -5.77 -21.05 4.54
CA THR A 211 -4.78 -22.13 4.62
C THR A 211 -3.59 -21.79 5.50
N ILE A 212 -3.16 -20.52 5.54
CA ILE A 212 -2.03 -20.08 6.38
C ILE A 212 -2.35 -20.27 7.86
N CYS A 213 -3.58 -19.96 8.29
CA CYS A 213 -3.99 -20.12 9.68
C CYS A 213 -3.94 -21.58 10.17
N ASN A 214 -3.94 -22.54 9.25
CA ASN A 214 -3.92 -23.98 9.53
C ASN A 214 -2.52 -24.61 9.36
N LYS A 215 -1.48 -23.82 9.13
CA LYS A 215 -0.10 -24.33 8.97
C LYS A 215 0.50 -24.83 10.29
N PRO A 216 1.50 -25.75 10.22
CA PRO A 216 2.21 -26.21 11.40
C PRO A 216 2.84 -25.06 12.21
N LYS A 217 2.97 -25.24 13.53
CA LYS A 217 3.53 -24.24 14.45
C LYS A 217 4.96 -23.79 14.14
N GLN A 218 5.71 -24.59 13.37
CA GLN A 218 7.03 -24.21 12.87
C GLN A 218 6.98 -22.99 11.93
N ILE A 219 5.81 -22.69 11.32
CA ILE A 219 5.59 -21.49 10.53
C ILE A 219 5.10 -20.40 11.46
N VAL A 220 6.01 -19.49 11.82
CA VAL A 220 5.77 -18.48 12.86
C VAL A 220 5.07 -17.23 12.35
N GLY A 221 4.98 -17.05 11.03
CA GLY A 221 4.31 -15.91 10.42
C GLY A 221 4.28 -15.96 8.90
N ALA A 222 3.54 -15.01 8.34
CA ALA A 222 3.40 -14.86 6.90
C ALA A 222 3.10 -13.41 6.50
N CYS A 223 3.74 -12.93 5.42
CA CYS A 223 3.44 -11.65 4.78
C CYS A 223 2.78 -11.88 3.43
N PHE A 224 1.65 -11.22 3.18
CA PHE A 224 1.03 -11.29 1.86
C PHE A 224 1.66 -10.28 0.89
N TRP A 225 1.59 -10.56 -0.38
CA TRP A 225 2.00 -9.68 -1.46
C TRP A 225 0.74 -9.06 -2.10
N HIS A 226 0.37 -7.73 -1.86
CA HIS A 226 1.05 -6.88 -0.88
C HIS A 226 0.19 -5.64 -0.49
N SER A 227 0.81 -4.61 0.11
CA SER A 227 0.13 -3.46 0.74
C SER A 227 -0.53 -2.50 -0.23
N PHE A 228 0.25 -1.95 -1.18
CA PHE A 228 -0.12 -0.82 -2.01
C PHE A 228 0.15 -1.09 -3.48
N ASP A 229 -0.70 -0.63 -4.37
CA ASP A 229 -0.37 -0.61 -5.80
C ASP A 229 0.91 0.21 -6.00
N HIS A 230 1.83 -0.31 -6.79
CA HIS A 230 3.13 0.32 -6.99
C HIS A 230 3.66 0.14 -8.41
N GLN A 231 4.65 0.94 -8.79
CA GLN A 231 5.30 0.85 -10.08
C GLN A 231 6.49 -0.10 -10.02
N ARG A 232 6.51 -1.12 -10.87
CA ARG A 232 7.61 -2.09 -10.94
C ARG A 232 8.80 -1.65 -11.81
N GLY A 233 8.65 -0.59 -12.58
CA GLY A 233 9.72 -0.01 -13.39
C GLY A 233 10.00 -0.71 -14.73
N TYR A 234 9.62 -1.95 -14.92
CA TYR A 234 9.80 -2.71 -16.16
C TYR A 234 8.51 -2.93 -16.96
N HIS A 235 7.38 -2.42 -16.46
CA HIS A 235 6.08 -2.53 -17.11
C HIS A 235 5.38 -1.17 -17.14
N ALA A 236 4.60 -0.90 -18.19
CA ALA A 236 3.86 0.35 -18.33
C ALA A 236 2.75 0.48 -17.30
N ASP A 237 2.05 -0.63 -16.99
CA ASP A 237 1.01 -0.65 -15.99
C ASP A 237 1.58 -0.81 -14.59
N PRO A 238 0.99 -0.17 -13.56
CA PRO A 238 1.31 -0.43 -12.18
C PRO A 238 0.98 -1.88 -11.79
N PHE A 239 1.66 -2.38 -10.78
CA PHE A 239 1.28 -3.63 -10.12
C PHE A 239 0.06 -3.38 -9.22
N TYR A 240 -1.07 -3.96 -9.56
CA TYR A 240 -2.35 -3.73 -8.89
C TYR A 240 -2.67 -4.69 -7.73
N GLY A 241 -1.67 -5.40 -7.22
CA GLY A 241 -1.84 -6.38 -6.13
C GLY A 241 -2.04 -5.80 -4.72
N GLY A 242 -2.02 -4.47 -4.58
CA GLY A 242 -2.24 -3.82 -3.29
C GLY A 242 -3.66 -3.99 -2.76
N ILE A 243 -3.81 -4.00 -1.43
CA ILE A 243 -5.13 -3.84 -0.77
C ILE A 243 -5.55 -2.37 -0.70
N MET A 244 -4.65 -1.47 -1.00
CA MET A 244 -4.87 -0.05 -1.22
C MET A 244 -4.23 0.38 -2.54
N ASP A 245 -4.78 1.41 -3.18
CA ASP A 245 -4.21 1.95 -4.41
C ASP A 245 -2.91 2.75 -4.15
N ALA A 246 -2.29 3.28 -5.21
CA ALA A 246 -1.04 4.04 -5.12
C ALA A 246 -1.15 5.35 -4.32
N PHE A 247 -2.37 5.85 -4.06
CA PHE A 247 -2.67 6.96 -3.15
C PHE A 247 -3.11 6.49 -1.76
N ARG A 248 -2.94 5.21 -1.44
CA ARG A 248 -3.35 4.59 -0.16
C ARG A 248 -4.87 4.64 0.09
N GLN A 249 -5.68 4.71 -0.97
CA GLN A 249 -7.13 4.57 -0.83
C GLN A 249 -7.51 3.09 -0.81
N PRO A 250 -8.37 2.67 0.12
CA PRO A 250 -8.67 1.26 0.34
C PRO A 250 -9.45 0.63 -0.83
N LYS A 251 -9.10 -0.59 -1.16
CA LYS A 251 -9.91 -1.54 -1.93
C LYS A 251 -10.77 -2.37 -0.98
N THR A 252 -11.64 -3.20 -1.52
CA THR A 252 -12.51 -4.07 -0.72
C THR A 252 -11.72 -5.06 0.15
N SER A 253 -10.60 -5.56 -0.37
CA SER A 253 -9.67 -6.44 0.34
C SER A 253 -9.07 -5.82 1.61
N TYR A 254 -8.88 -4.50 1.68
CA TYR A 254 -8.47 -3.81 2.91
C TYR A 254 -9.40 -4.11 4.09
N TYR A 255 -10.71 -4.02 3.86
CA TYR A 255 -11.72 -4.29 4.90
C TYR A 255 -11.84 -5.77 5.24
N MET A 256 -11.56 -6.65 4.30
CA MET A 256 -11.47 -8.10 4.55
C MET A 256 -10.33 -8.41 5.53
N PHE A 257 -9.15 -7.81 5.31
CA PHE A 257 -8.02 -7.95 6.25
C PHE A 257 -8.30 -7.28 7.60
N MET A 258 -8.90 -6.09 7.59
CA MET A 258 -9.31 -5.38 8.82
C MET A 258 -10.24 -6.24 9.69
N ALA A 259 -11.12 -7.03 9.10
CA ALA A 259 -12.01 -7.93 9.82
C ALA A 259 -11.29 -9.10 10.53
N GLN A 260 -10.01 -9.32 10.25
CA GLN A 260 -9.23 -10.37 10.93
C GLN A 260 -8.65 -9.93 12.28
N ARG A 261 -8.84 -8.66 12.68
CA ARG A 261 -8.44 -8.13 13.98
C ARG A 261 -9.31 -8.71 15.11
N SER A 262 -8.75 -8.74 16.33
CA SER A 262 -9.58 -8.98 17.52
C SER A 262 -10.69 -7.93 17.63
N PRO A 263 -11.91 -8.31 18.01
CA PRO A 263 -12.97 -7.35 18.33
C PRO A 263 -12.77 -6.65 19.68
N GLU A 264 -11.78 -7.03 20.45
CA GLU A 264 -11.46 -6.40 21.73
C GLU A 264 -10.87 -5.00 21.52
N LYS A 265 -11.32 -4.03 22.31
CA LYS A 265 -10.74 -2.69 22.33
C LYS A 265 -9.41 -2.69 23.08
N SER A 266 -8.48 -1.93 22.59
CA SER A 266 -7.19 -1.69 23.22
C SER A 266 -6.85 -0.19 23.21
N ASP A 267 -5.88 0.21 24.02
CA ASP A 267 -5.39 1.60 24.10
C ASP A 267 -4.36 1.94 22.99
N LEU A 268 -4.23 1.09 21.99
CA LEU A 268 -3.35 1.33 20.84
C LEU A 268 -3.84 2.54 20.02
N ILE A 269 -2.90 3.29 19.46
CA ILE A 269 -3.15 4.44 18.59
C ILE A 269 -3.87 4.02 17.31
N ALA A 270 -3.67 2.77 16.86
CA ALA A 270 -4.30 2.21 15.68
C ALA A 270 -5.78 1.87 15.91
N ASP A 271 -6.55 1.83 14.84
CA ASP A 271 -7.93 1.37 14.86
C ASP A 271 -8.05 -0.05 15.42
N ASN A 272 -8.97 -0.25 16.32
CA ASN A 272 -9.21 -1.53 16.98
C ASN A 272 -10.67 -1.68 17.42
N GLY A 273 -11.01 -2.87 17.97
CA GLY A 273 -12.36 -3.18 18.43
C GLY A 273 -13.27 -3.73 17.34
N PRO A 274 -14.59 -3.78 17.61
CA PRO A 274 -15.57 -4.32 16.69
C PRO A 274 -15.64 -3.53 15.38
N MET A 275 -15.70 -4.24 14.24
CA MET A 275 -15.86 -3.63 12.93
C MET A 275 -16.87 -4.40 12.08
N ILE A 276 -17.53 -3.70 11.18
CA ILE A 276 -18.41 -4.24 10.16
C ILE A 276 -18.37 -3.38 8.89
N HIS A 277 -18.26 -4.01 7.74
CA HIS A 277 -18.24 -3.32 6.45
C HIS A 277 -19.12 -4.04 5.44
N ILE A 278 -20.12 -3.34 4.89
CA ILE A 278 -20.91 -3.80 3.75
C ILE A 278 -20.09 -3.55 2.50
N ALA A 279 -19.60 -4.59 1.87
CA ALA A 279 -18.86 -4.54 0.61
C ALA A 279 -19.84 -4.66 -0.57
N HIS A 280 -20.75 -3.69 -0.69
CA HIS A 280 -21.79 -3.63 -1.72
C HIS A 280 -22.19 -2.17 -1.95
N GLU A 281 -22.08 -1.65 -3.16
CA GLU A 281 -22.27 -0.23 -3.45
C GLU A 281 -23.70 0.12 -3.92
N ILE A 282 -24.57 -0.86 -4.05
CA ILE A 282 -25.99 -0.68 -4.43
C ILE A 282 -26.10 0.07 -5.77
N THR A 283 -25.34 -0.37 -6.76
CA THR A 283 -25.35 0.20 -8.12
C THR A 283 -26.02 -0.76 -9.10
N PRO A 284 -26.37 -0.30 -10.32
CA PRO A 284 -26.89 -1.22 -11.36
C PRO A 284 -25.92 -2.35 -11.75
N PHE A 285 -24.64 -2.22 -11.41
CA PHE A 285 -23.58 -3.20 -11.71
C PHE A 285 -23.15 -4.01 -10.49
N SER A 286 -23.73 -3.74 -9.33
CA SER A 286 -23.47 -4.51 -8.12
C SER A 286 -24.01 -5.94 -8.25
N PRO A 287 -23.33 -6.94 -7.65
CA PRO A 287 -23.80 -8.33 -7.67
C PRO A 287 -25.14 -8.50 -6.94
N THR A 288 -25.88 -9.58 -7.20
CA THR A 288 -27.08 -9.91 -6.43
C THR A 288 -26.77 -10.35 -5.00
N ASP A 289 -25.58 -10.85 -4.77
CA ASP A 289 -25.08 -11.26 -3.47
C ASP A 289 -24.54 -10.06 -2.69
N VAL A 290 -24.81 -10.00 -1.39
CA VAL A 290 -24.28 -8.96 -0.51
C VAL A 290 -23.17 -9.53 0.36
N THR A 291 -21.94 -9.00 0.17
CA THR A 291 -20.77 -9.40 0.96
C THR A 291 -20.57 -8.45 2.14
N ILE A 292 -20.25 -9.01 3.31
CA ILE A 292 -19.97 -8.29 4.55
C ILE A 292 -18.68 -8.81 5.16
N TYR A 293 -17.84 -7.90 5.63
CA TYR A 293 -16.66 -8.20 6.44
C TYR A 293 -16.90 -7.74 7.87
N SER A 294 -16.65 -8.60 8.85
CA SER A 294 -16.84 -8.26 10.27
C SER A 294 -16.08 -9.21 11.18
N ASN A 295 -15.57 -8.69 12.29
CA ASN A 295 -14.98 -9.47 13.37
C ASN A 295 -15.96 -9.80 14.51
N CYS A 296 -17.26 -9.50 14.33
CA CYS A 296 -18.29 -9.82 15.32
C CYS A 296 -18.73 -11.31 15.27
N GLU A 297 -19.38 -11.76 16.34
CA GLU A 297 -19.85 -13.15 16.49
C GLU A 297 -21.09 -13.45 15.64
N GLU A 298 -21.98 -12.47 15.53
CA GLU A 298 -23.21 -12.57 14.77
C GLU A 298 -23.39 -11.31 13.92
N ILE A 299 -23.90 -11.46 12.70
CA ILE A 299 -24.21 -10.39 11.77
C ILE A 299 -25.69 -10.46 11.41
N ARG A 300 -26.37 -9.33 11.56
CA ARG A 300 -27.74 -9.15 11.09
C ARG A 300 -27.77 -8.18 9.94
N LEU A 301 -28.26 -8.60 8.79
CA LEU A 301 -28.47 -7.76 7.62
C LEU A 301 -29.95 -7.49 7.41
N THR A 302 -30.35 -6.21 7.48
CA THR A 302 -31.69 -5.74 7.15
C THR A 302 -31.70 -5.13 5.76
N VAL A 303 -32.61 -5.55 4.93
CA VAL A 303 -32.83 -5.03 3.56
C VAL A 303 -34.14 -4.27 3.53
N PHE A 304 -34.07 -2.99 3.23
CA PHE A 304 -35.17 -2.01 3.32
C PHE A 304 -35.67 -1.78 4.75
N LYS A 305 -36.31 -0.65 4.96
CA LYS A 305 -36.95 -0.29 6.24
C LYS A 305 -38.12 -1.22 6.55
N GLY A 306 -38.03 -1.94 7.66
CA GLY A 306 -39.04 -2.94 8.05
C GLY A 306 -39.12 -4.15 7.10
N GLY A 307 -38.07 -4.36 6.29
CA GLY A 307 -37.97 -5.45 5.36
C GLY A 307 -37.41 -6.73 5.97
N LYS A 308 -36.95 -7.62 5.12
CA LYS A 308 -36.43 -8.92 5.52
C LYS A 308 -35.08 -8.81 6.24
N GLU A 309 -34.94 -9.59 7.31
CA GLU A 309 -33.69 -9.74 8.04
C GLU A 309 -33.04 -11.09 7.70
N TYR A 310 -31.71 -11.05 7.58
CA TYR A 310 -30.87 -12.22 7.36
C TYR A 310 -29.83 -12.26 8.47
N VAL A 311 -29.58 -13.45 9.01
CA VAL A 311 -28.66 -13.62 10.14
C VAL A 311 -27.57 -14.60 9.76
N TYR A 312 -26.34 -14.23 10.05
CA TYR A 312 -25.17 -15.10 10.03
C TYR A 312 -24.60 -15.21 11.44
N LYS A 313 -24.26 -16.44 11.84
CA LYS A 313 -23.54 -16.71 13.09
C LYS A 313 -22.23 -17.37 12.76
N LYS A 314 -21.16 -16.83 13.32
CA LYS A 314 -19.83 -17.39 13.17
C LYS A 314 -19.79 -18.75 13.86
N ASP A 315 -19.22 -19.74 13.19
CA ASP A 315 -18.92 -21.04 13.79
C ASP A 315 -17.74 -20.88 14.78
N PRO A 316 -17.95 -21.08 16.08
CA PRO A 316 -16.87 -20.95 17.08
C PRO A 316 -15.80 -22.04 16.92
N ASN A 317 -16.07 -23.11 16.18
CA ASN A 317 -15.13 -24.19 15.89
C ASN A 317 -14.39 -24.04 14.56
N HIS A 318 -14.67 -22.95 13.82
CA HIS A 318 -14.00 -22.69 12.55
C HIS A 318 -12.47 -22.61 12.76
N LYS A 319 -11.74 -23.41 11.95
CA LYS A 319 -10.29 -23.40 11.91
C LYS A 319 -9.88 -22.74 10.60
N GLY A 320 -9.14 -21.67 10.67
CA GLY A 320 -8.74 -20.89 9.49
C GLY A 320 -8.74 -19.41 9.78
N MET A 321 -9.25 -18.61 8.83
CA MET A 321 -9.40 -17.17 9.04
C MET A 321 -10.18 -16.85 10.30
N PRO A 322 -9.70 -15.91 11.14
CA PRO A 322 -10.45 -15.48 12.33
C PRO A 322 -11.88 -15.01 12.01
N SER A 323 -12.08 -14.41 10.84
CA SER A 323 -13.39 -13.90 10.40
C SER A 323 -13.59 -14.19 8.92
N PRO A 324 -14.23 -15.31 8.57
CA PRO A 324 -14.53 -15.66 7.18
C PRO A 324 -15.36 -14.59 6.46
N ILE A 325 -15.25 -14.55 5.15
CA ILE A 325 -16.08 -13.68 4.32
C ILE A 325 -17.53 -14.12 4.44
N ILE A 326 -18.42 -13.17 4.70
CA ILE A 326 -19.85 -13.41 4.86
C ILE A 326 -20.57 -12.97 3.60
N THR A 327 -21.26 -13.90 2.93
CA THR A 327 -22.00 -13.60 1.71
C THR A 327 -23.46 -14.05 1.86
N PHE A 328 -24.35 -13.06 1.86
CA PHE A 328 -25.79 -13.30 1.79
C PHE A 328 -26.19 -13.41 0.31
N LYS A 329 -26.73 -14.56 -0.05
CA LYS A 329 -27.04 -14.89 -1.44
C LYS A 329 -28.37 -14.29 -1.90
N ASP A 330 -28.41 -13.82 -3.15
CA ASP A 330 -29.60 -13.37 -3.86
C ASP A 330 -30.42 -12.30 -3.11
N ILE A 331 -29.73 -11.27 -2.63
CA ILE A 331 -30.31 -10.21 -1.77
C ILE A 331 -30.66 -8.95 -2.57
N TYR A 332 -29.82 -8.61 -3.55
CA TYR A 332 -29.94 -7.36 -4.30
C TYR A 332 -30.53 -7.56 -5.68
N HIS A 333 -31.71 -6.94 -5.93
CA HIS A 333 -32.37 -6.93 -7.23
C HIS A 333 -32.62 -5.49 -7.67
N PHE A 334 -31.83 -5.00 -8.59
CA PHE A 334 -31.86 -3.58 -9.03
C PHE A 334 -33.27 -3.05 -9.33
N MET A 335 -34.13 -3.87 -9.92
CA MET A 335 -35.49 -3.45 -10.26
C MET A 335 -36.38 -3.17 -9.06
N GLU A 336 -36.20 -3.88 -7.94
CA GLU A 336 -36.90 -3.63 -6.68
C GLU A 336 -36.47 -2.27 -6.09
N TRP A 337 -35.17 -2.01 -6.08
CA TRP A 337 -34.60 -0.74 -5.63
C TRP A 337 -35.08 0.42 -6.49
N LYS A 338 -35.14 0.24 -7.81
CA LYS A 338 -35.68 1.20 -8.76
C LYS A 338 -37.17 1.46 -8.53
N ALA A 339 -37.96 0.43 -8.20
CA ALA A 339 -39.37 0.56 -7.85
C ALA A 339 -39.57 1.38 -6.57
N MET A 340 -38.76 1.15 -5.53
CA MET A 340 -38.77 1.94 -4.30
C MET A 340 -38.48 3.42 -4.57
N ALA A 341 -37.47 3.70 -5.36
CA ALA A 341 -37.13 5.08 -5.74
C ALA A 341 -38.25 5.77 -6.51
N ARG A 342 -38.90 5.09 -7.47
CA ARG A 342 -40.06 5.59 -8.22
C ARG A 342 -41.30 5.84 -7.35
N ALA A 343 -41.45 5.06 -6.29
CA ALA A 343 -42.53 5.22 -5.32
C ALA A 343 -42.26 6.35 -4.28
N GLY A 344 -41.15 7.10 -4.42
CA GLY A 344 -40.75 8.15 -3.48
C GLY A 344 -40.26 7.60 -2.13
N LYS A 345 -39.92 6.31 -2.06
CA LYS A 345 -39.44 5.61 -0.85
C LYS A 345 -37.93 5.39 -0.84
N GLN A 346 -37.17 6.26 -1.48
CA GLN A 346 -35.70 6.13 -1.57
C GLN A 346 -35.01 6.17 -0.19
N ASP A 347 -35.64 6.76 0.83
CA ASP A 347 -35.10 6.80 2.19
C ASP A 347 -35.31 5.50 2.95
N ASP A 348 -36.25 4.66 2.50
CA ASP A 348 -36.52 3.33 3.02
C ASP A 348 -35.67 2.25 2.33
N ALA A 349 -34.98 2.61 1.23
CA ALA A 349 -34.14 1.70 0.44
C ALA A 349 -32.69 1.77 0.93
N TYR A 350 -32.29 0.81 1.79
CA TYR A 350 -30.93 0.70 2.33
C TYR A 350 -30.58 -0.74 2.68
N LEU A 351 -29.29 -0.99 2.81
CA LEU A 351 -28.72 -2.13 3.53
C LEU A 351 -28.25 -1.66 4.90
N LEU A 352 -28.66 -2.35 5.97
CA LEU A 352 -28.16 -2.12 7.34
C LEU A 352 -27.56 -3.43 7.86
N ALA A 353 -26.27 -3.42 8.09
CA ALA A 353 -25.58 -4.52 8.76
C ALA A 353 -25.27 -4.13 10.20
N GLU A 354 -25.66 -4.98 11.14
CA GLU A 354 -25.39 -4.86 12.56
C GLU A 354 -24.50 -6.03 13.01
N GLY A 355 -23.39 -5.70 13.69
CA GLY A 355 -22.50 -6.68 14.30
C GLY A 355 -22.81 -6.84 15.78
N LEU A 356 -23.00 -8.10 16.21
CA LEU A 356 -23.35 -8.43 17.58
C LEU A 356 -22.23 -9.23 18.25
N ILE A 357 -22.01 -8.92 19.54
CA ILE A 357 -21.14 -9.67 20.46
C ILE A 357 -21.93 -9.91 21.73
N GLY A 358 -21.98 -11.15 22.20
CA GLY A 358 -22.80 -11.53 23.36
C GLY A 358 -24.28 -11.18 23.21
N GLY A 359 -24.83 -11.21 21.99
CA GLY A 359 -26.20 -10.88 21.65
C GLY A 359 -26.53 -9.37 21.63
N LYS A 360 -25.54 -8.49 21.82
CA LYS A 360 -25.71 -7.04 21.80
C LYS A 360 -25.12 -6.43 20.54
N VAL A 361 -25.83 -5.51 19.90
CA VAL A 361 -25.30 -4.72 18.79
C VAL A 361 -24.17 -3.82 19.29
N VAL A 362 -22.96 -3.98 18.74
CA VAL A 362 -21.77 -3.24 19.13
C VAL A 362 -21.26 -2.33 18.01
N VAL A 363 -21.64 -2.60 16.78
CA VAL A 363 -21.25 -1.80 15.60
C VAL A 363 -22.31 -1.96 14.51
N SER A 364 -22.48 -0.95 13.66
CA SER A 364 -23.38 -1.01 12.52
C SER A 364 -22.79 -0.27 11.32
N HIS A 365 -23.16 -0.72 10.12
CA HIS A 365 -22.89 -0.04 8.87
C HIS A 365 -24.16 0.04 8.03
N LYS A 366 -24.48 1.22 7.54
CA LYS A 366 -25.68 1.46 6.72
C LYS A 366 -25.26 2.02 5.36
N ARG A 367 -25.80 1.45 4.29
CA ARG A 367 -25.57 1.92 2.92
C ARG A 367 -26.86 2.23 2.20
N TYR A 368 -26.82 3.33 1.45
CA TYR A 368 -27.89 3.76 0.54
C TYR A 368 -27.39 3.71 -0.90
N PRO A 369 -28.27 3.47 -1.88
CA PRO A 369 -27.96 3.73 -3.28
C PRO A 369 -27.66 5.21 -3.46
N SER A 370 -26.64 5.54 -4.25
CA SER A 370 -26.31 6.95 -4.51
C SER A 370 -27.36 7.62 -5.39
N GLY A 371 -27.84 8.78 -4.96
CA GLY A 371 -28.75 9.66 -5.70
C GLY A 371 -28.03 10.50 -6.77
N GLN A 372 -28.66 11.61 -7.19
CA GLN A 372 -28.05 12.60 -8.06
C GLN A 372 -26.85 13.28 -7.36
N ALA A 373 -25.78 13.55 -8.12
CA ALA A 373 -24.64 14.29 -7.60
C ALA A 373 -25.07 15.67 -7.09
N ASP A 374 -24.67 16.02 -5.86
CA ASP A 374 -25.05 17.25 -5.17
C ASP A 374 -23.85 18.18 -4.97
N ARG A 375 -22.76 17.64 -4.43
CA ARG A 375 -21.56 18.42 -4.09
C ARG A 375 -20.30 17.57 -4.10
N LEU A 376 -19.16 18.26 -4.04
CA LEU A 376 -17.88 17.67 -3.67
C LEU A 376 -17.67 17.79 -2.17
N VAL A 377 -17.24 16.68 -1.55
CA VAL A 377 -16.71 16.65 -0.18
C VAL A 377 -15.20 16.53 -0.29
N VAL A 378 -14.46 17.41 0.38
CA VAL A 378 -13.00 17.42 0.36
C VAL A 378 -12.48 17.15 1.76
N ARG A 379 -11.54 16.22 1.89
CA ARG A 379 -10.97 15.82 3.18
C ARG A 379 -9.46 15.63 3.10
N LEU A 380 -8.79 15.77 4.23
CA LEU A 380 -7.41 15.33 4.39
C LEU A 380 -7.36 13.81 4.61
N ASP A 381 -6.36 13.18 4.01
CA ASP A 381 -5.96 11.81 4.32
C ASP A 381 -4.64 11.84 5.12
N ASN A 382 -4.72 12.41 6.31
CA ASN A 382 -3.55 12.72 7.14
C ASN A 382 -3.39 11.82 8.38
N GLU A 383 -4.34 10.91 8.64
CA GLU A 383 -4.32 10.03 9.82
C GLU A 383 -4.07 10.79 11.15
N ASN A 384 -4.59 12.03 11.23
CA ASN A 384 -4.40 12.97 12.34
C ASN A 384 -2.94 13.48 12.53
N VAL A 385 -2.08 13.31 11.54
CA VAL A 385 -0.73 13.89 11.52
C VAL A 385 -0.78 15.25 10.84
N PHE A 386 -0.31 16.29 11.53
CA PHE A 386 -0.26 17.64 10.99
C PHE A 386 0.81 17.77 9.89
N LEU A 387 0.51 18.57 8.87
CA LEU A 387 1.44 18.94 7.83
C LEU A 387 2.44 19.96 8.37
N LYS A 388 3.74 19.62 8.40
CA LYS A 388 4.80 20.50 8.87
C LYS A 388 5.19 21.50 7.79
N ALA A 389 5.40 22.76 8.19
CA ALA A 389 5.86 23.82 7.30
C ALA A 389 7.38 23.79 7.12
N ASP A 390 7.91 22.73 6.51
CA ASP A 390 9.33 22.52 6.23
C ASP A 390 9.68 22.61 4.74
N GLY A 391 8.68 22.84 3.89
CA GLY A 391 8.84 22.91 2.44
C GLY A 391 8.95 21.56 1.74
N SER A 392 8.95 20.45 2.50
CA SER A 392 9.06 19.08 1.97
C SER A 392 7.91 18.18 2.36
N ASP A 393 7.22 18.46 3.47
CA ASP A 393 6.12 17.63 3.95
C ASP A 393 4.92 17.67 3.01
N VAL A 394 4.25 16.53 2.86
CA VAL A 394 3.17 16.31 1.89
C VAL A 394 1.98 15.64 2.55
N VAL A 395 0.78 16.02 2.14
CA VAL A 395 -0.46 15.35 2.53
C VAL A 395 -1.32 15.06 1.30
N THR A 396 -2.05 13.96 1.32
CA THR A 396 -3.07 13.64 0.31
C THR A 396 -4.37 14.35 0.67
N VAL A 397 -4.94 15.08 -0.29
CA VAL A 397 -6.29 15.66 -0.23
C VAL A 397 -7.17 14.87 -1.18
N ILE A 398 -8.32 14.40 -0.70
CA ILE A 398 -9.24 13.57 -1.48
C ILE A 398 -10.56 14.33 -1.65
N ALA A 399 -10.99 14.52 -2.90
CA ALA A 399 -12.32 15.01 -3.23
C ALA A 399 -13.23 13.83 -3.62
N GLU A 400 -14.42 13.78 -3.06
CA GLU A 400 -15.44 12.77 -3.35
C GLU A 400 -16.71 13.43 -3.86
N VAL A 401 -17.26 12.91 -4.95
CA VAL A 401 -18.58 13.33 -5.46
C VAL A 401 -19.66 12.62 -4.66
N VAL A 402 -20.51 13.37 -4.00
CA VAL A 402 -21.57 12.80 -3.16
C VAL A 402 -22.95 13.31 -3.55
N ASP A 403 -23.97 12.56 -3.19
CA ASP A 403 -25.36 12.99 -3.27
C ASP A 403 -25.75 13.83 -2.03
N LYS A 404 -27.02 14.25 -1.96
CA LYS A 404 -27.55 15.04 -0.83
C LYS A 404 -27.39 14.37 0.54
N ARG A 405 -27.35 13.02 0.60
CA ARG A 405 -27.12 12.26 1.83
C ARG A 405 -25.64 12.11 2.18
N GLY A 406 -24.75 12.48 1.28
CA GLY A 406 -23.33 12.22 1.44
C GLY A 406 -22.89 10.85 0.92
N THR A 407 -23.76 10.12 0.20
CA THR A 407 -23.40 8.85 -0.42
C THR A 407 -22.52 9.09 -1.63
N VAL A 408 -21.34 8.46 -1.66
CA VAL A 408 -20.35 8.60 -2.74
C VAL A 408 -20.88 8.01 -4.04
N LYS A 409 -20.71 8.75 -5.13
CA LYS A 409 -21.08 8.33 -6.48
C LYS A 409 -19.96 7.54 -7.12
N ARG A 410 -19.91 6.25 -6.85
CA ARG A 410 -18.82 5.35 -7.31
C ARG A 410 -18.63 5.30 -8.83
N LEU A 411 -19.72 5.43 -9.59
CA LEU A 411 -19.70 5.34 -11.05
C LEU A 411 -19.46 6.69 -11.76
N ASN A 412 -19.15 7.75 -11.02
CA ASN A 412 -18.78 9.03 -11.64
C ASN A 412 -17.36 8.94 -12.19
N ASN A 413 -17.19 9.33 -13.46
CA ASN A 413 -15.92 9.30 -14.22
C ASN A 413 -15.50 10.68 -14.74
N SER A 414 -16.02 11.76 -14.18
CA SER A 414 -15.63 13.12 -14.51
C SER A 414 -14.26 13.47 -13.93
N HIS A 415 -13.83 14.72 -14.07
CA HIS A 415 -12.58 15.22 -13.54
C HIS A 415 -12.83 16.30 -12.49
N VAL A 416 -11.94 16.38 -11.51
CA VAL A 416 -11.91 17.42 -10.47
C VAL A 416 -10.74 18.35 -10.74
N HIS A 417 -11.01 19.65 -10.75
CA HIS A 417 -10.01 20.71 -10.71
C HIS A 417 -9.80 21.15 -9.27
N PHE A 418 -8.55 21.25 -8.88
CA PHE A 418 -8.16 21.76 -7.58
C PHE A 418 -7.52 23.14 -7.72
N ASN A 419 -7.90 24.05 -6.86
CA ASN A 419 -7.25 25.35 -6.66
C ASN A 419 -6.77 25.45 -5.21
N ILE A 420 -5.60 26.03 -5.00
CA ILE A 420 -5.00 26.18 -3.68
C ILE A 420 -4.67 27.64 -3.39
N GLN A 421 -4.87 28.05 -2.14
CA GLN A 421 -4.55 29.37 -1.61
C GLN A 421 -3.82 29.20 -0.26
N GLY A 422 -2.90 30.11 0.07
CA GLY A 422 -2.17 30.09 1.34
C GLY A 422 -0.87 29.30 1.30
N GLU A 423 -0.49 28.71 2.44
CA GLU A 423 0.85 28.16 2.69
C GLU A 423 0.97 26.68 2.25
N GLY A 424 0.61 26.41 1.01
CA GLY A 424 0.73 25.11 0.36
C GLY A 424 0.80 25.21 -1.15
N ARG A 425 1.25 24.15 -1.80
CA ARG A 425 1.25 24.00 -3.27
C ARG A 425 0.77 22.63 -3.70
N LEU A 426 0.07 22.56 -4.82
CA LEU A 426 -0.29 21.29 -5.44
C LEU A 426 0.95 20.66 -6.09
N LEU A 427 1.08 19.34 -5.96
CA LEU A 427 2.10 18.56 -6.66
C LEU A 427 1.51 17.92 -7.91
N GLY A 428 2.20 18.14 -9.03
CA GLY A 428 1.74 17.69 -10.34
C GLY A 428 0.69 18.61 -10.96
N ASP A 429 0.61 18.53 -12.27
CA ASP A 429 -0.28 19.32 -13.13
C ASP A 429 -0.93 18.44 -14.20
N ALA A 430 -1.47 19.04 -15.26
CA ALA A 430 -2.10 18.34 -16.36
C ALA A 430 -1.15 17.40 -17.11
N SER A 431 0.17 17.67 -17.11
CA SER A 431 1.17 16.84 -17.81
C SER A 431 1.33 15.45 -17.22
N VAL A 432 1.02 15.30 -15.93
CA VAL A 432 1.04 14.03 -15.21
C VAL A 432 -0.37 13.61 -14.73
N GLY A 433 -1.43 14.23 -15.26
CA GLY A 433 -2.81 13.92 -14.91
C GLY A 433 -3.22 14.24 -13.47
N MET A 434 -2.50 15.16 -12.81
CA MET A 434 -2.73 15.48 -11.40
C MET A 434 -3.54 16.75 -11.16
N ASN A 435 -3.84 17.53 -12.18
CA ASN A 435 -4.82 18.61 -12.12
C ASN A 435 -5.18 19.10 -13.53
N PRO A 436 -6.36 18.77 -14.08
CA PRO A 436 -7.49 18.08 -13.43
C PRO A 436 -7.21 16.59 -13.15
N VAL A 437 -7.80 16.07 -12.05
CA VAL A 437 -7.66 14.68 -11.64
C VAL A 437 -8.89 13.88 -12.07
N PRO A 438 -8.74 12.73 -12.73
CA PRO A 438 -9.87 11.86 -13.03
C PRO A 438 -10.45 11.27 -11.73
N ILE A 439 -11.78 11.20 -11.67
CA ILE A 439 -12.47 10.52 -10.58
C ILE A 439 -12.37 9.02 -10.81
N ILE A 440 -11.76 8.33 -9.85
CA ILE A 440 -11.63 6.87 -9.88
C ILE A 440 -12.40 6.31 -8.69
N TRP A 441 -13.41 5.50 -8.98
CA TRP A 441 -14.28 4.91 -7.97
C TRP A 441 -14.84 5.93 -6.97
N GLY A 442 -15.32 7.06 -7.51
CA GLY A 442 -15.99 8.13 -6.77
C GLY A 442 -15.07 9.14 -6.07
N SER A 443 -13.76 9.02 -6.16
CA SER A 443 -12.80 9.91 -5.52
C SER A 443 -11.68 10.38 -6.44
N ALA A 444 -11.14 11.57 -6.18
CA ALA A 444 -10.03 12.18 -6.88
C ALA A 444 -9.00 12.66 -5.86
N PRO A 445 -7.83 12.00 -5.76
CA PRO A 445 -6.74 12.40 -4.86
C PRO A 445 -5.86 13.46 -5.51
N VAL A 446 -5.34 14.41 -4.69
CA VAL A 446 -4.27 15.32 -5.07
C VAL A 446 -3.28 15.45 -3.92
N LEU A 447 -2.02 15.74 -4.22
CA LEU A 447 -0.99 15.94 -3.22
C LEU A 447 -0.77 17.42 -2.97
N VAL A 448 -0.70 17.79 -1.69
CA VAL A 448 -0.41 19.14 -1.22
C VAL A 448 0.89 19.13 -0.44
N GLN A 449 1.87 19.89 -0.91
CA GLN A 449 3.15 20.11 -0.24
C GLN A 449 3.09 21.41 0.54
N SER A 450 3.65 21.41 1.75
CA SER A 450 3.78 22.61 2.57
C SER A 450 4.78 23.63 1.96
N THR A 451 4.63 24.90 2.35
CA THR A 451 5.71 25.89 2.25
C THR A 451 6.60 25.84 3.50
N THR A 452 7.60 26.69 3.58
CA THR A 452 8.44 26.85 4.79
C THR A 452 7.81 27.77 5.84
N LYS A 453 6.61 28.29 5.59
CA LYS A 453 5.89 29.17 6.51
C LYS A 453 4.67 28.46 7.05
N PRO A 454 4.49 28.36 8.38
CA PRO A 454 3.27 27.86 8.95
C PRO A 454 2.11 28.80 8.67
N GLY A 455 0.93 28.26 8.37
CA GLY A 455 -0.23 29.08 8.06
C GLY A 455 -1.39 28.30 7.46
N LYS A 456 -2.40 29.05 7.04
CA LYS A 456 -3.63 28.48 6.48
C LYS A 456 -3.43 28.03 5.05
N VAL A 457 -4.01 26.89 4.75
CA VAL A 457 -4.15 26.32 3.40
C VAL A 457 -5.64 26.18 3.10
N ARG A 458 -6.07 26.70 1.96
CA ARG A 458 -7.43 26.55 1.47
C ARG A 458 -7.42 25.84 0.13
N ILE A 459 -8.13 24.75 0.03
CA ILE A 459 -8.32 23.95 -1.17
C ILE A 459 -9.76 24.12 -1.66
N ILE A 460 -9.91 24.39 -2.94
CA ILE A 460 -11.20 24.45 -3.62
C ILE A 460 -11.18 23.36 -4.70
N ALA A 461 -12.08 22.39 -4.57
CA ALA A 461 -12.30 21.36 -5.58
C ALA A 461 -13.55 21.68 -6.39
N SER A 462 -13.47 21.64 -7.70
CA SER A 462 -14.58 21.93 -8.61
C SER A 462 -14.64 20.94 -9.75
N MET A 463 -15.84 20.69 -10.26
CA MET A 463 -16.04 19.84 -11.43
C MET A 463 -16.41 20.70 -12.63
N GLN A 464 -15.74 20.46 -13.76
CA GLN A 464 -16.22 20.95 -15.06
C GLN A 464 -17.23 19.95 -15.59
N ASN A 465 -18.49 20.30 -15.54
CA ASN A 465 -19.55 19.49 -16.12
C ASN A 465 -20.25 20.28 -17.22
N PRO A 466 -20.30 19.81 -18.46
CA PRO A 466 -20.98 20.50 -19.55
C PRO A 466 -22.51 20.48 -19.43
N GLY A 467 -23.07 19.77 -18.42
CA GLY A 467 -24.50 19.68 -18.16
C GLY A 467 -25.10 20.85 -17.37
N GLN A 468 -26.43 20.91 -17.31
CA GLN A 468 -27.16 21.96 -16.61
C GLN A 468 -27.07 21.90 -15.08
N SER A 469 -26.69 20.77 -14.49
CA SER A 469 -26.53 20.58 -13.05
C SER A 469 -25.09 20.22 -12.72
N ARG A 470 -24.35 21.21 -12.26
CA ARG A 470 -23.01 21.04 -11.71
C ARG A 470 -23.10 20.77 -10.20
N PRO A 471 -22.41 19.77 -9.66
CA PRO A 471 -22.27 19.64 -8.19
C PRO A 471 -21.64 20.90 -7.58
N LEU A 472 -22.03 21.24 -6.37
CA LEU A 472 -21.42 22.34 -5.63
C LEU A 472 -19.93 22.06 -5.39
N ASP A 473 -19.13 23.13 -5.43
CA ASP A 473 -17.70 23.05 -5.14
C ASP A 473 -17.46 22.61 -3.70
N GLY A 474 -16.42 21.80 -3.50
CA GLY A 474 -15.95 21.40 -2.18
C GLY A 474 -14.86 22.35 -1.69
N ILE A 475 -14.88 22.73 -0.43
CA ILE A 475 -13.86 23.58 0.19
C ILE A 475 -13.31 22.87 1.41
N LEU A 476 -11.99 22.87 1.55
CA LEU A 476 -11.27 22.38 2.71
C LEU A 476 -10.29 23.46 3.19
N GLU A 477 -10.32 23.75 4.48
CA GLU A 477 -9.35 24.63 5.12
C GLU A 477 -8.64 23.88 6.24
N PHE A 478 -7.33 24.04 6.32
CA PHE A 478 -6.51 23.47 7.37
C PHE A 478 -5.28 24.35 7.61
N GLU A 479 -4.51 24.06 8.65
CA GLU A 479 -3.31 24.80 8.99
C GLU A 479 -2.09 23.88 8.95
N THR A 480 -0.99 24.40 8.44
CA THR A 480 0.34 23.79 8.58
C THR A 480 0.94 24.25 9.90
N VAL A 481 1.67 23.35 10.56
CA VAL A 481 2.33 23.64 11.84
C VAL A 481 3.79 24.01 11.63
N ALA A 482 4.35 24.80 12.53
CA ALA A 482 5.76 25.15 12.49
C ALA A 482 6.66 23.92 12.55
N ASN A 483 7.77 23.97 11.83
CA ASN A 483 8.81 22.97 11.95
C ASN A 483 9.70 23.29 13.14
N ASP A 484 9.74 22.40 14.13
CA ASP A 484 10.57 22.57 15.34
C ASP A 484 12.05 22.25 15.10
N GLN A 485 12.37 21.63 13.96
CA GLN A 485 13.75 21.31 13.61
C GLN A 485 14.46 22.56 13.10
N LYS A 486 15.65 22.77 13.63
CA LYS A 486 16.52 23.84 13.14
C LYS A 486 16.89 23.55 11.68
N GLU A 487 16.52 24.44 10.78
CA GLU A 487 16.89 24.32 9.37
C GLU A 487 18.41 24.31 9.24
N ILE A 488 18.95 23.23 8.69
CA ILE A 488 20.39 23.10 8.41
C ILE A 488 20.73 23.71 7.05
N PHE A 489 19.73 23.87 6.18
CA PHE A 489 19.89 24.36 4.81
C PHE A 489 19.28 25.76 4.64
N LEU A 490 20.07 26.53 4.06
CA LEU A 490 19.98 27.90 3.59
C LEU A 490 18.56 28.38 3.29
N GLN A 491 18.02 29.11 4.21
CA GLN A 491 16.96 30.08 3.92
C GLN A 491 17.52 31.19 3.02
N GLU A 492 16.67 31.80 2.22
CA GLU A 492 17.06 32.95 1.39
C GLU A 492 17.73 34.07 2.20
N GLU A 493 17.38 34.19 3.48
CA GLU A 493 17.98 35.15 4.43
C GLU A 493 19.44 34.83 4.77
N LEU A 494 19.82 33.57 4.88
CA LEU A 494 21.21 33.13 5.10
C LEU A 494 22.04 33.22 3.82
N LEU A 495 21.41 33.20 2.66
CA LEU A 495 22.06 33.44 1.37
C LEU A 495 22.39 34.93 1.14
N GLY A 496 22.10 35.82 2.10
CA GLY A 496 22.53 37.21 2.12
C GLY A 496 22.16 37.97 0.86
N GLY A 497 20.86 38.12 0.61
CA GLY A 497 20.33 39.02 -0.43
C GLY A 497 21.24 39.22 -1.66
N GLY A 498 21.26 38.31 -2.59
CA GLY A 498 21.92 38.46 -3.87
C GLY A 498 23.47 38.33 -3.92
N LYS A 499 24.20 38.52 -2.81
CA LYS A 499 25.67 38.39 -2.80
C LYS A 499 26.14 36.93 -2.86
N LEU A 500 25.42 35.99 -2.26
CA LEU A 500 25.75 34.56 -2.34
C LEU A 500 25.37 33.93 -3.69
N ARG A 501 24.30 34.42 -4.36
CA ARG A 501 24.02 34.02 -5.74
C ARG A 501 25.14 34.36 -6.72
N SER A 502 25.84 35.46 -6.52
CA SER A 502 27.01 35.80 -7.35
C SER A 502 28.24 34.94 -7.05
N ASN A 503 28.40 34.50 -5.80
CA ASN A 503 29.46 33.57 -5.41
C ASN A 503 29.18 32.11 -5.76
N MET A 504 27.94 31.66 -5.71
CA MET A 504 27.56 30.33 -6.20
C MET A 504 27.75 30.18 -7.73
N LYS A 505 27.56 31.24 -8.51
CA LYS A 505 27.90 31.21 -9.94
C LYS A 505 29.43 31.14 -10.19
N ARG A 506 30.27 31.49 -9.20
CA ARG A 506 31.72 31.37 -9.29
C ARG A 506 32.30 30.02 -8.82
N VAL A 507 31.54 29.25 -8.05
CA VAL A 507 32.00 27.95 -7.52
C VAL A 507 31.73 26.79 -8.50
N VAL A 508 31.03 27.00 -9.61
CA VAL A 508 30.90 26.02 -10.69
C VAL A 508 31.99 26.21 -11.77
N ASN A 509 33.21 26.47 -11.36
CA ASN A 509 34.33 26.03 -12.19
C ASN A 509 34.59 24.56 -11.82
N LYS A 510 33.97 23.67 -12.59
CA LYS A 510 34.27 22.23 -12.51
C LYS A 510 35.77 22.06 -12.55
N SER A 511 36.31 21.32 -11.58
CA SER A 511 37.74 20.98 -11.58
C SER A 511 38.05 20.25 -12.90
N ASP A 512 39.32 20.31 -13.34
CA ASP A 512 39.70 19.59 -14.56
C ASP A 512 39.38 18.09 -14.47
N LEU A 513 39.38 17.56 -13.26
CA LEU A 513 38.99 16.19 -12.96
C LEU A 513 37.49 15.92 -13.20
N GLU A 514 36.61 16.87 -12.86
CA GLU A 514 35.16 16.76 -13.10
C GLU A 514 34.81 16.88 -14.58
N ARG A 515 35.53 17.74 -15.32
CA ARG A 515 35.41 17.84 -16.79
C ARG A 515 35.86 16.56 -17.48
N GLU A 516 36.96 15.99 -17.03
CA GLU A 516 37.48 14.73 -17.55
C GLU A 516 36.54 13.56 -17.23
N ASN A 517 35.98 13.49 -16.02
CA ASN A 517 34.96 12.49 -15.64
C ASN A 517 33.67 12.61 -16.47
N GLU A 518 33.22 13.83 -16.79
CA GLU A 518 32.08 14.02 -17.69
C GLU A 518 32.40 13.60 -19.12
N ARG A 519 33.61 13.87 -19.60
CA ARG A 519 34.06 13.41 -20.92
C ARG A 519 34.07 11.90 -21.00
N LEU A 520 34.68 11.24 -20.01
CA LEU A 520 34.77 9.79 -19.93
C LEU A 520 33.41 9.11 -19.82
N ARG A 521 32.49 9.70 -19.06
CA ARG A 521 31.10 9.21 -18.99
C ARG A 521 30.35 9.33 -20.32
N LYS A 522 30.57 10.40 -21.07
CA LYS A 522 29.98 10.56 -22.42
C LYS A 522 30.56 9.55 -23.39
N GLU A 523 31.86 9.34 -23.37
CA GLU A 523 32.55 8.33 -24.20
C GLU A 523 32.07 6.91 -23.86
N LEU A 524 31.95 6.58 -22.57
CA LEU A 524 31.45 5.29 -22.12
C LEU A 524 29.99 5.04 -22.57
N ASN A 525 29.14 6.07 -22.48
CA ASN A 525 27.76 5.96 -22.97
C ASN A 525 27.70 5.78 -24.50
N GLN A 526 28.55 6.46 -25.25
CA GLN A 526 28.65 6.28 -26.71
C GLN A 526 29.14 4.88 -27.08
N LEU A 527 30.08 4.31 -26.31
CA LEU A 527 30.55 2.95 -26.50
C LEU A 527 29.44 1.93 -26.20
N LYS A 528 28.68 2.13 -25.12
CA LYS A 528 27.53 1.28 -24.79
C LYS A 528 26.45 1.31 -25.88
N VAL A 529 26.13 2.49 -26.43
CA VAL A 529 25.18 2.62 -27.53
C VAL A 529 25.67 1.85 -28.76
N ARG A 530 26.96 2.01 -29.13
CA ARG A 530 27.57 1.28 -30.27
C ARG A 530 27.60 -0.22 -30.06
N GLU A 531 27.75 -0.70 -28.83
CA GLU A 531 27.74 -2.12 -28.49
C GLU A 531 26.32 -2.70 -28.61
N VAL A 532 25.32 -1.96 -28.18
CA VAL A 532 23.89 -2.32 -28.37
C VAL A 532 23.51 -2.32 -29.85
N GLU A 533 23.95 -1.31 -30.62
CA GLU A 533 23.73 -1.27 -32.08
C GLU A 533 24.43 -2.44 -32.80
N LYS A 534 25.65 -2.83 -32.40
CA LYS A 534 26.34 -4.02 -32.93
C LYS A 534 25.58 -5.31 -32.59
N GLN A 535 25.05 -5.44 -31.38
CA GLN A 535 24.25 -6.60 -31.01
C GLN A 535 22.93 -6.64 -31.79
N GLN A 536 22.26 -5.52 -31.97
CA GLN A 536 21.04 -5.45 -32.80
C GLN A 536 21.29 -5.76 -34.26
N THR A 537 22.46 -5.39 -34.80
CA THR A 537 22.83 -5.71 -36.20
C THR A 537 23.20 -7.22 -36.37
N GLN A 538 23.71 -7.86 -35.34
CA GLN A 538 23.94 -9.31 -35.34
C GLN A 538 22.66 -10.14 -35.23
N PHE A 539 21.60 -9.62 -34.63
CA PHE A 539 20.28 -10.26 -34.54
C PHE A 539 19.38 -9.94 -35.74
N GLY A 540 19.74 -8.96 -36.57
CA GLY A 540 18.96 -8.51 -37.74
C GLY A 540 19.23 -9.26 -39.07
N VAL A 541 20.03 -10.28 -39.08
CA VAL A 541 20.30 -11.13 -40.29
C VAL A 541 19.71 -12.52 -40.05
N GLY A 542 18.41 -12.63 -40.19
CA GLY A 542 17.72 -13.91 -40.02
C GLY A 542 16.21 -13.89 -40.20
N ILE A 543 15.69 -12.97 -41.00
CA ILE A 543 14.32 -13.10 -41.53
C ILE A 543 14.33 -12.67 -42.98
N ASN A 544 14.75 -13.59 -43.84
CA ASN A 544 14.37 -13.73 -45.23
C ASN A 544 14.67 -15.18 -45.60
N ASP A 545 13.64 -15.99 -45.55
CA ASP A 545 13.13 -16.93 -46.57
C ASP A 545 12.02 -17.79 -45.95
#